data_3ee8ac6bc2e84955dd52b37343331667
#
_entry.id   3ee8ac6bc2e84955dd52b37343331667
#
_cell.length_a   1.000
_cell.length_b   1.000
_cell.length_c   1.000
_cell.angle_alpha   90.00
_cell.angle_beta   90.00
_cell.angle_gamma   90.00
#
_symmetry.space_group_name_H-M   'P 1'
#
loop_
_entity.id
_entity.type
_entity.pdbx_description
1 polymer ?
#
loop_
_entity_poly.entity_id
_entity_poly.type
_entity_poly.pdbx_seq_one_letter_code
_entity_poly.pdbx_strand_id
1 'polypeptide(L)'
;MRARSPRASSRDAILRVFAEHVADRGYADTSLGDIAAELNLSKGTIVHHFGTKEALLREVHVAYFARRFAEADFVLAQLKDPSSRLVAMIYALLAAHRDDRAASLACLRELVRYFDGGLTGYVRDQRTRYTAIVSDILRDGIDEGLFHTADPKMSALQIFGMCNYAWTWYEPGGSQSAEEIARLFARNILGGLAHPPGEDAALDELITKAMDTVQRAPRRLPLPGEREESCPP
;
A
#
# COMPACT_ATOMS: atom_id res chain seq x y z
N MET A 1 3.95 40.25 3.79
CA MET A 1 4.38 39.83 2.44
C MET A 1 4.20 38.34 2.35
N ARG A 2 3.10 37.82 1.74
CA ARG A 2 2.87 36.39 1.56
C ARG A 2 3.78 35.90 0.44
N ALA A 3 4.69 34.98 0.75
CA ALA A 3 5.51 34.30 -0.24
C ALA A 3 4.58 33.57 -1.22
N ARG A 4 4.61 33.93 -2.49
CA ARG A 4 3.96 33.20 -3.58
C ARG A 4 4.62 31.82 -3.66
N SER A 5 3.86 30.75 -3.36
CA SER A 5 4.27 29.38 -3.71
C SER A 5 4.68 29.33 -5.18
N PRO A 6 5.79 28.64 -5.52
CA PRO A 6 6.17 28.47 -6.91
C PRO A 6 4.99 27.89 -7.68
N ARG A 7 4.62 28.49 -8.82
CA ARG A 7 3.60 27.92 -9.71
C ARG A 7 4.05 26.51 -10.07
N ALA A 8 3.26 25.51 -9.67
CA ALA A 8 3.44 24.14 -10.13
C ALA A 8 3.63 24.17 -11.66
N SER A 9 4.60 23.44 -12.17
CA SER A 9 4.81 23.37 -13.61
C SER A 9 3.55 22.76 -14.26
N SER A 10 3.29 23.07 -15.53
CA SER A 10 2.18 22.43 -16.26
C SER A 10 2.25 20.91 -16.18
N ARG A 11 3.47 20.36 -16.13
CA ARG A 11 3.74 18.93 -15.98
C ARG A 11 3.24 18.38 -14.64
N ASP A 12 3.51 19.07 -13.53
CA ASP A 12 3.08 18.64 -12.19
C ASP A 12 1.55 18.73 -12.05
N ALA A 13 0.94 19.79 -12.62
CA ALA A 13 -0.52 19.93 -12.65
C ALA A 13 -1.19 18.78 -13.41
N ILE A 14 -0.63 18.39 -14.57
CA ILE A 14 -1.14 17.26 -15.36
C ILE A 14 -1.04 15.95 -14.58
N LEU A 15 0.12 15.67 -13.93
CA LEU A 15 0.29 14.46 -13.11
C LEU A 15 -0.70 14.40 -11.95
N ARG A 16 -0.90 15.52 -11.26
CA ARG A 16 -1.84 15.59 -10.13
C ARG A 16 -3.28 15.33 -10.57
N VAL A 17 -3.77 16.05 -11.58
CA VAL A 17 -5.15 15.89 -12.07
C VAL A 17 -5.36 14.48 -12.67
N PHE A 18 -4.35 13.94 -13.35
CA PHE A 18 -4.42 12.55 -13.84
C PHE A 18 -4.54 11.56 -12.69
N ALA A 19 -3.73 11.69 -11.63
CA ALA A 19 -3.82 10.83 -10.47
C ALA A 19 -5.18 10.94 -9.76
N GLU A 20 -5.75 12.14 -9.66
CA GLU A 20 -7.10 12.39 -9.12
C GLU A 20 -8.17 11.65 -9.95
N HIS A 21 -8.14 11.77 -11.28
CA HIS A 21 -9.08 11.05 -12.17
C HIS A 21 -8.92 9.53 -12.06
N VAL A 22 -7.69 9.00 -12.01
CA VAL A 22 -7.47 7.56 -11.85
C VAL A 22 -7.95 7.07 -10.47
N ALA A 23 -7.73 7.86 -9.43
CA ALA A 23 -8.21 7.54 -8.09
C ALA A 23 -9.74 7.46 -8.03
N ASP A 24 -10.44 8.39 -8.67
CA ASP A 24 -11.88 8.50 -8.61
C ASP A 24 -12.60 7.46 -9.47
N ARG A 25 -12.22 7.34 -10.74
CA ARG A 25 -12.97 6.54 -11.74
C ARG A 25 -12.18 5.36 -12.31
N GLY A 26 -10.90 5.22 -11.95
CA GLY A 26 -10.01 4.17 -12.46
C GLY A 26 -9.29 4.57 -13.75
N TYR A 27 -8.22 3.81 -14.05
CA TYR A 27 -7.39 4.09 -15.22
C TYR A 27 -8.18 3.94 -16.53
N ALA A 28 -9.01 2.90 -16.68
CA ALA A 28 -9.75 2.64 -17.94
C ALA A 28 -10.58 3.85 -18.35
N ASP A 29 -11.34 4.41 -17.41
CA ASP A 29 -12.32 5.48 -17.62
C ASP A 29 -11.73 6.90 -17.55
N THR A 30 -10.41 7.03 -17.34
CA THR A 30 -9.71 8.31 -17.37
C THR A 30 -9.29 8.64 -18.80
N SER A 31 -9.64 9.83 -19.30
CA SER A 31 -9.25 10.29 -20.63
C SER A 31 -8.31 11.52 -20.58
N LEU A 32 -7.34 11.56 -21.52
CA LEU A 32 -6.46 12.73 -21.65
C LEU A 32 -7.24 14.00 -22.09
N GLY A 33 -8.41 13.83 -22.72
CA GLY A 33 -9.28 14.93 -23.11
C GLY A 33 -9.89 15.63 -21.91
N ASP A 34 -10.39 14.85 -20.92
CA ASP A 34 -11.01 15.40 -19.71
C ASP A 34 -10.00 16.17 -18.86
N ILE A 35 -8.78 15.62 -18.74
CA ILE A 35 -7.68 16.25 -18.02
C ILE A 35 -7.26 17.58 -18.70
N ALA A 36 -7.19 17.58 -20.04
CA ALA A 36 -6.88 18.75 -20.80
C ALA A 36 -7.94 19.84 -20.62
N ALA A 37 -9.22 19.46 -20.65
CA ALA A 37 -10.36 20.37 -20.45
C ALA A 37 -10.31 20.99 -19.05
N GLU A 38 -10.09 20.18 -17.99
CA GLU A 38 -10.03 20.66 -16.61
C GLU A 38 -8.87 21.65 -16.38
N LEU A 39 -7.73 21.42 -17.04
CA LEU A 39 -6.56 22.27 -16.93
C LEU A 39 -6.55 23.45 -17.91
N ASN A 40 -7.57 23.59 -18.76
CA ASN A 40 -7.61 24.55 -19.86
C ASN A 40 -6.39 24.42 -20.80
N LEU A 41 -5.98 23.18 -21.08
CA LEU A 41 -4.91 22.80 -21.99
C LEU A 41 -5.45 22.13 -23.24
N SER A 42 -4.63 22.04 -24.29
CA SER A 42 -4.94 21.14 -25.40
C SER A 42 -4.53 19.70 -25.06
N LYS A 43 -5.25 18.70 -25.58
CA LYS A 43 -4.81 17.30 -25.52
C LYS A 43 -3.40 17.10 -26.07
N GLY A 44 -3.06 17.89 -27.13
CA GLY A 44 -1.73 17.89 -27.73
C GLY A 44 -0.62 18.33 -26.76
N THR A 45 -0.93 19.25 -25.83
CA THR A 45 0.01 19.65 -24.77
C THR A 45 0.34 18.49 -23.85
N ILE A 46 -0.66 17.72 -23.43
CA ILE A 46 -0.43 16.54 -22.58
C ILE A 46 0.37 15.46 -23.32
N VAL A 47 0.01 15.20 -24.58
CA VAL A 47 0.73 14.23 -25.43
C VAL A 47 2.18 14.70 -25.68
N HIS A 48 2.42 16.01 -25.83
CA HIS A 48 3.77 16.54 -25.97
C HIS A 48 4.62 16.28 -24.71
N HIS A 49 4.06 16.43 -23.51
CA HIS A 49 4.78 16.23 -22.25
C HIS A 49 5.02 14.75 -21.90
N PHE A 50 4.07 13.87 -22.20
CA PHE A 50 4.06 12.50 -21.67
C PHE A 50 3.92 11.40 -22.76
N GLY A 51 3.54 11.74 -23.97
CA GLY A 51 3.31 10.80 -25.06
C GLY A 51 1.98 10.07 -24.93
N THR A 52 1.89 9.09 -24.05
CA THR A 52 0.73 8.21 -23.90
C THR A 52 0.12 8.28 -22.49
N LYS A 53 -1.13 7.82 -22.37
CA LYS A 53 -1.80 7.66 -21.07
C LYS A 53 -1.06 6.66 -20.16
N GLU A 54 -0.47 5.62 -20.74
CA GLU A 54 0.32 4.63 -20.01
C GLU A 54 1.63 5.26 -19.48
N ALA A 55 2.32 6.06 -20.29
CA ALA A 55 3.51 6.77 -19.84
C ALA A 55 3.18 7.76 -18.71
N LEU A 56 2.02 8.40 -18.76
CA LEU A 56 1.54 9.28 -17.70
C LEU A 56 1.28 8.50 -16.39
N LEU A 57 0.66 7.31 -16.46
CA LEU A 57 0.49 6.45 -15.29
C LEU A 57 1.83 5.99 -14.73
N ARG A 58 2.78 5.64 -15.61
CA ARG A 58 4.14 5.29 -15.19
C ARG A 58 4.79 6.44 -14.40
N GLU A 59 4.67 7.67 -14.86
CA GLU A 59 5.19 8.85 -14.16
C GLU A 59 4.55 9.05 -12.78
N VAL A 60 3.24 8.79 -12.63
CA VAL A 60 2.58 8.81 -11.32
C VAL A 60 3.21 7.78 -10.38
N HIS A 61 3.44 6.54 -10.85
CA HIS A 61 4.10 5.52 -10.05
C HIS A 61 5.56 5.90 -9.69
N VAL A 62 6.31 6.44 -10.65
CA VAL A 62 7.68 6.92 -10.40
C VAL A 62 7.70 7.99 -9.32
N ALA A 63 6.83 9.00 -9.42
CA ALA A 63 6.72 10.07 -8.44
C ALA A 63 6.27 9.55 -7.06
N TYR A 64 5.32 8.62 -7.01
CA TYR A 64 4.86 7.99 -5.77
C TYR A 64 6.00 7.25 -5.06
N PHE A 65 6.70 6.34 -5.75
CA PHE A 65 7.79 5.60 -5.13
C PHE A 65 8.97 6.49 -4.75
N ALA A 66 9.29 7.51 -5.55
CA ALA A 66 10.34 8.46 -5.21
C ALA A 66 10.05 9.15 -3.86
N ARG A 67 8.79 9.56 -3.61
CA ARG A 67 8.40 10.12 -2.31
C ARG A 67 8.50 9.10 -1.18
N ARG A 68 8.03 7.87 -1.39
CA ARG A 68 8.12 6.79 -0.37
C ARG A 68 9.57 6.48 0.01
N PHE A 69 10.48 6.42 -0.96
CA PHE A 69 11.90 6.20 -0.67
C PHE A 69 12.52 7.40 0.04
N ALA A 70 12.22 8.63 -0.37
CA ALA A 70 12.74 9.82 0.30
C ALA A 70 12.28 9.91 1.77
N GLU A 71 11.04 9.52 2.07
CA GLU A 71 10.53 9.42 3.45
C GLU A 71 11.25 8.32 4.24
N ALA A 72 11.46 7.14 3.64
CA ALA A 72 12.19 6.06 4.27
C ALA A 72 13.64 6.47 4.58
N ASP A 73 14.33 7.07 3.61
CA ASP A 73 15.70 7.57 3.78
C ASP A 73 15.78 8.59 4.93
N PHE A 74 14.80 9.51 5.00
CA PHE A 74 14.72 10.48 6.08
C PHE A 74 14.51 9.81 7.44
N VAL A 75 13.59 8.86 7.54
CA VAL A 75 13.33 8.07 8.76
C VAL A 75 14.60 7.37 9.22
N LEU A 76 15.30 6.67 8.31
CA LEU A 76 16.51 5.92 8.61
C LEU A 76 17.67 6.84 9.06
N ALA A 77 17.73 8.06 8.51
CA ALA A 77 18.74 9.04 8.91
C ALA A 77 18.47 9.64 10.30
N GLN A 78 17.20 9.90 10.66
CA GLN A 78 16.81 10.58 11.90
C GLN A 78 16.66 9.63 13.09
N LEU A 79 16.11 8.44 12.89
CA LEU A 79 15.87 7.47 13.96
C LEU A 79 16.95 6.39 13.94
N LYS A 80 17.35 5.92 15.12
CA LYS A 80 18.43 4.93 15.25
C LYS A 80 17.91 3.58 15.70
N ASP A 81 16.96 3.57 16.65
CA ASP A 81 16.44 2.31 17.17
C ASP A 81 15.42 1.68 16.21
N PRO A 82 15.42 0.35 16.07
CA PRO A 82 14.56 -0.38 15.13
C PRO A 82 13.07 -0.19 15.42
N SER A 83 12.65 -0.08 16.68
CA SER A 83 11.27 0.07 17.06
C SER A 83 10.72 1.42 16.59
N SER A 84 11.44 2.53 16.82
CA SER A 84 11.04 3.85 16.33
C SER A 84 11.02 3.92 14.81
N ARG A 85 12.00 3.30 14.12
CA ARG A 85 12.01 3.19 12.66
C ARG A 85 10.76 2.49 12.16
N LEU A 86 10.41 1.34 12.75
CA LEU A 86 9.25 0.56 12.35
C LEU A 86 7.94 1.33 12.54
N VAL A 87 7.76 2.01 13.69
CA VAL A 87 6.60 2.87 13.96
C VAL A 87 6.52 3.99 12.92
N ALA A 88 7.64 4.64 12.61
CA ALA A 88 7.68 5.71 11.62
C ALA A 88 7.31 5.22 10.21
N MET A 89 7.77 4.02 9.81
CA MET A 89 7.38 3.42 8.53
C MET A 89 5.89 3.08 8.47
N ILE A 90 5.29 2.54 9.54
CA ILE A 90 3.86 2.29 9.64
C ILE A 90 3.08 3.62 9.50
N TYR A 91 3.52 4.65 10.21
CA TYR A 91 2.87 5.96 10.13
C TYR A 91 3.00 6.59 8.74
N ALA A 92 4.18 6.56 8.12
CA ALA A 92 4.39 7.10 6.77
C ALA A 92 3.48 6.45 5.72
N LEU A 93 3.29 5.12 5.80
CA LEU A 93 2.37 4.41 4.91
C LEU A 93 0.91 4.84 5.09
N LEU A 94 0.46 5.04 6.32
CA LEU A 94 -0.91 5.48 6.61
C LEU A 94 -1.10 6.97 6.29
N ALA A 95 -0.13 7.81 6.62
CA ALA A 95 -0.16 9.24 6.30
C ALA A 95 -0.23 9.49 4.78
N ALA A 96 0.33 8.62 3.96
CA ALA A 96 0.22 8.68 2.52
C ALA A 96 -1.23 8.66 2.01
N HIS A 97 -2.13 7.98 2.70
CA HIS A 97 -3.56 7.97 2.35
C HIS A 97 -4.25 9.31 2.64
N ARG A 98 -3.68 10.14 3.51
CA ARG A 98 -4.13 11.50 3.80
C ARG A 98 -3.44 12.51 2.89
N ASP A 99 -2.12 12.49 2.84
CA ASP A 99 -1.29 13.56 2.29
C ASP A 99 -1.04 13.42 0.79
N ASP A 100 -1.14 12.19 0.27
CA ASP A 100 -0.91 11.84 -1.15
C ASP A 100 -2.00 10.88 -1.64
N ARG A 101 -3.25 11.15 -1.24
CA ARG A 101 -4.39 10.25 -1.45
C ARG A 101 -4.56 9.82 -2.90
N ALA A 102 -4.56 10.76 -3.81
CA ALA A 102 -4.79 10.48 -5.23
C ALA A 102 -3.73 9.55 -5.82
N ALA A 103 -2.44 9.83 -5.57
CA ALA A 103 -1.36 8.96 -6.05
C ALA A 103 -1.36 7.61 -5.33
N SER A 104 -1.65 7.58 -4.01
CA SER A 104 -1.77 6.32 -3.25
C SER A 104 -2.88 5.44 -3.82
N LEU A 105 -4.08 5.98 -4.04
CA LEU A 105 -5.20 5.25 -4.64
C LEU A 105 -4.89 4.79 -6.06
N ALA A 106 -4.35 5.67 -6.92
CA ALA A 106 -3.97 5.33 -8.28
C ALA A 106 -2.95 4.17 -8.30
N CYS A 107 -1.94 4.22 -7.41
CA CYS A 107 -0.91 3.19 -7.35
C CYS A 107 -1.37 1.89 -6.71
N LEU A 108 -2.22 1.92 -5.67
CA LEU A 108 -2.65 0.71 -4.97
C LEU A 108 -3.82 0.00 -5.66
N ARG A 109 -4.74 0.76 -6.25
CA ARG A 109 -5.92 0.22 -6.93
C ARG A 109 -5.58 -0.43 -8.27
N GLU A 110 -4.70 0.19 -9.06
CA GLU A 110 -4.39 -0.25 -10.42
C GLU A 110 -3.27 -1.32 -10.48
N LEU A 111 -2.66 -1.66 -9.35
CA LEU A 111 -1.55 -2.61 -9.27
C LEU A 111 -1.85 -4.03 -9.78
N VAL A 112 -3.12 -4.41 -9.87
CA VAL A 112 -3.51 -5.82 -10.09
C VAL A 112 -4.11 -6.04 -11.49
N ARG A 113 -4.47 -5.00 -12.25
CA ARG A 113 -5.44 -5.18 -13.34
C ARG A 113 -4.96 -5.04 -14.79
N TYR A 114 -3.90 -4.29 -15.11
CA TYR A 114 -3.86 -3.76 -16.48
C TYR A 114 -2.56 -3.86 -17.29
N PHE A 115 -1.46 -4.42 -16.78
CA PHE A 115 -0.22 -4.25 -17.53
C PHE A 115 0.56 -5.57 -17.74
N ASP A 116 0.42 -6.12 -18.93
CA ASP A 116 1.46 -6.93 -19.56
C ASP A 116 2.53 -5.98 -20.10
N GLY A 117 3.61 -5.75 -19.33
CA GLY A 117 4.66 -4.89 -19.84
C GLY A 117 5.60 -4.29 -18.78
N GLY A 118 6.41 -3.35 -19.21
CA GLY A 118 7.47 -2.74 -18.40
C GLY A 118 7.03 -2.03 -17.12
N LEU A 119 5.78 -1.55 -17.02
CA LEU A 119 5.27 -0.93 -15.80
C LEU A 119 5.09 -1.95 -14.67
N THR A 120 4.56 -3.14 -14.98
CA THR A 120 4.40 -4.22 -13.98
C THR A 120 5.75 -4.64 -13.40
N GLY A 121 6.76 -4.80 -14.26
CA GLY A 121 8.14 -5.08 -13.82
C GLY A 121 8.68 -3.98 -12.91
N TYR A 122 8.58 -2.72 -13.34
CA TYR A 122 9.01 -1.58 -12.54
C TYR A 122 8.35 -1.54 -11.16
N VAL A 123 7.02 -1.63 -11.10
CA VAL A 123 6.27 -1.58 -9.83
C VAL A 123 6.67 -2.73 -8.91
N ARG A 124 6.80 -3.95 -9.45
CA ARG A 124 7.26 -5.12 -8.69
C ARG A 124 8.64 -4.87 -8.08
N ASP A 125 9.57 -4.34 -8.87
CA ASP A 125 10.93 -4.07 -8.40
C ASP A 125 10.95 -2.99 -7.30
N GLN A 126 10.16 -1.90 -7.45
CA GLN A 126 10.06 -0.88 -6.40
C GLN A 126 9.44 -1.44 -5.11
N ARG A 127 8.41 -2.26 -5.21
CA ARG A 127 7.80 -2.94 -4.04
C ARG A 127 8.79 -3.86 -3.35
N THR A 128 9.56 -4.63 -4.11
CA THR A 128 10.61 -5.51 -3.56
C THR A 128 11.65 -4.71 -2.80
N ARG A 129 12.14 -3.60 -3.39
CA ARG A 129 13.11 -2.72 -2.73
C ARG A 129 12.54 -2.08 -1.45
N TYR A 130 11.30 -1.60 -1.49
CA TYR A 130 10.68 -0.98 -0.32
C TYR A 130 10.40 -2.03 0.79
N THR A 131 10.02 -3.26 0.40
CA THR A 131 9.88 -4.37 1.34
C THR A 131 11.22 -4.72 1.99
N ALA A 132 12.32 -4.67 1.25
CA ALA A 132 13.65 -4.91 1.80
C ALA A 132 14.00 -3.91 2.91
N ILE A 133 13.68 -2.63 2.76
CA ILE A 133 13.92 -1.61 3.81
C ILE A 133 13.23 -2.00 5.13
N VAL A 134 11.95 -2.37 5.09
CA VAL A 134 11.22 -2.76 6.31
C VAL A 134 11.73 -4.08 6.86
N SER A 135 12.11 -5.03 5.99
CA SER A 135 12.70 -6.30 6.42
C SER A 135 14.08 -6.10 7.09
N ASP A 136 14.86 -5.12 6.64
CA ASP A 136 16.15 -4.79 7.25
C ASP A 136 15.97 -4.15 8.63
N ILE A 137 14.99 -3.26 8.80
CA ILE A 137 14.62 -2.71 10.12
C ILE A 137 14.22 -3.85 11.08
N LEU A 138 13.47 -4.84 10.58
CA LEU A 138 13.08 -6.00 11.41
C LEU A 138 14.29 -6.87 11.77
N ARG A 139 15.25 -7.07 10.86
CA ARG A 139 16.50 -7.78 11.15
C ARG A 139 17.34 -7.06 12.19
N ASP A 140 17.51 -5.73 12.03
CA ASP A 140 18.20 -4.91 13.04
C ASP A 140 17.58 -5.12 14.43
N GLY A 141 16.24 -5.13 14.52
CA GLY A 141 15.53 -5.37 15.78
C GLY A 141 15.67 -6.79 16.33
N ILE A 142 15.80 -7.79 15.47
CA ILE A 142 16.12 -9.17 15.89
C ILE A 142 17.54 -9.26 16.42
N ASP A 143 18.49 -8.67 15.73
CA ASP A 143 19.91 -8.67 16.13
C ASP A 143 20.12 -7.94 17.47
N GLU A 144 19.30 -6.93 17.77
CA GLU A 144 19.27 -6.22 19.05
C GLU A 144 18.42 -6.93 20.13
N GLY A 145 17.77 -8.05 19.82
CA GLY A 145 16.91 -8.79 20.76
C GLY A 145 15.59 -8.11 21.09
N LEU A 146 15.17 -7.14 20.28
CA LEU A 146 13.91 -6.38 20.44
C LEU A 146 12.72 -7.06 19.76
N PHE A 147 12.98 -7.81 18.69
CA PHE A 147 11.96 -8.44 17.88
C PHE A 147 12.19 -9.94 17.75
N HIS A 148 11.09 -10.67 17.72
CA HIS A 148 11.05 -12.11 17.55
C HIS A 148 10.13 -12.47 16.38
N THR A 149 10.70 -12.77 15.22
CA THR A 149 9.98 -13.29 14.07
C THR A 149 10.85 -14.28 13.30
N ALA A 150 10.25 -15.36 12.83
CA ALA A 150 10.94 -16.36 12.03
C ALA A 150 11.23 -15.89 10.60
N ASP A 151 10.42 -14.95 10.09
CA ASP A 151 10.53 -14.44 8.72
C ASP A 151 10.29 -12.92 8.68
N PRO A 152 11.36 -12.10 8.72
CA PRO A 152 11.28 -10.65 8.61
C PRO A 152 10.57 -10.17 7.34
N LYS A 153 10.70 -10.89 6.22
CA LYS A 153 10.06 -10.54 4.97
C LYS A 153 8.54 -10.76 5.06
N MET A 154 8.10 -11.87 5.68
CA MET A 154 6.68 -12.13 5.88
C MET A 154 6.06 -11.10 6.83
N SER A 155 6.75 -10.75 7.91
CA SER A 155 6.31 -9.68 8.82
C SER A 155 6.22 -8.31 8.11
N ALA A 156 7.18 -7.98 7.24
CA ALA A 156 7.09 -6.78 6.41
C ALA A 156 5.86 -6.80 5.47
N LEU A 157 5.58 -7.95 4.83
CA LEU A 157 4.40 -8.09 3.97
C LEU A 157 3.09 -8.00 4.76
N GLN A 158 3.04 -8.50 5.99
CA GLN A 158 1.89 -8.32 6.90
C GLN A 158 1.65 -6.84 7.21
N ILE A 159 2.70 -6.08 7.52
CA ILE A 159 2.63 -4.64 7.77
C ILE A 159 2.11 -3.92 6.52
N PHE A 160 2.63 -4.23 5.34
CA PHE A 160 2.13 -3.64 4.09
C PHE A 160 0.68 -4.02 3.81
N GLY A 161 0.28 -5.25 4.09
CA GLY A 161 -1.11 -5.70 3.95
C GLY A 161 -2.07 -4.83 4.76
N MET A 162 -1.77 -4.61 6.05
CA MET A 162 -2.58 -3.76 6.92
C MET A 162 -2.59 -2.30 6.46
N CYS A 163 -1.41 -1.72 6.24
CA CYS A 163 -1.30 -0.29 5.94
C CYS A 163 -1.85 0.04 4.54
N ASN A 164 -1.50 -0.75 3.53
CA ASN A 164 -1.95 -0.48 2.16
C ASN A 164 -3.45 -0.73 1.99
N TYR A 165 -4.05 -1.71 2.67
CA TYR A 165 -5.49 -1.97 2.57
C TYR A 165 -6.34 -0.83 3.13
N ALA A 166 -5.75 0.10 3.89
CA ALA A 166 -6.42 1.29 4.41
C ALA A 166 -7.07 2.14 3.30
N TRP A 167 -6.60 2.06 2.05
CA TRP A 167 -7.23 2.76 0.94
C TRP A 167 -8.72 2.43 0.74
N THR A 168 -9.18 1.27 1.22
CA THR A 168 -10.56 0.80 1.05
C THR A 168 -11.54 1.37 2.09
N TRP A 169 -11.06 1.80 3.24
CA TRP A 169 -11.91 2.20 4.37
C TRP A 169 -11.48 3.49 5.08
N TYR A 170 -10.24 3.94 4.92
CA TYR A 170 -9.79 5.18 5.55
C TYR A 170 -10.31 6.41 4.78
N GLU A 171 -10.95 7.31 5.52
CA GLU A 171 -11.41 8.59 5.00
C GLU A 171 -10.70 9.73 5.74
N PRO A 172 -9.93 10.60 5.01
CA PRO A 172 -9.38 11.80 5.60
C PRO A 172 -10.50 12.70 6.16
N GLY A 173 -10.37 13.07 7.44
CA GLY A 173 -11.41 13.83 8.14
C GLY A 173 -12.54 12.97 8.73
N GLY A 174 -12.46 11.65 8.64
CA GLY A 174 -13.35 10.71 9.33
C GLY A 174 -13.14 10.68 10.85
N SER A 175 -13.74 9.68 11.50
CA SER A 175 -13.72 9.55 12.98
C SER A 175 -12.35 9.24 13.57
N GLN A 176 -11.42 8.70 12.77
CA GLN A 176 -10.07 8.35 13.19
C GLN A 176 -9.03 9.01 12.26
N SER A 177 -8.04 9.64 12.87
CA SER A 177 -6.90 10.21 12.16
C SER A 177 -5.90 9.12 11.74
N ALA A 178 -5.06 9.42 10.74
CA ALA A 178 -3.97 8.53 10.35
C ALA A 178 -3.01 8.24 11.52
N GLU A 179 -2.82 9.20 12.42
CA GLU A 179 -2.01 9.10 13.63
C GLU A 179 -2.59 8.11 14.63
N GLU A 180 -3.90 8.15 14.88
CA GLU A 180 -4.58 7.22 15.80
C GLU A 180 -4.54 5.78 15.26
N ILE A 181 -4.79 5.61 13.97
CA ILE A 181 -4.69 4.30 13.30
C ILE A 181 -3.25 3.77 13.37
N ALA A 182 -2.27 4.63 13.08
CA ALA A 182 -0.86 4.24 13.15
C ALA A 182 -0.44 3.81 14.58
N ARG A 183 -0.92 4.51 15.61
CA ARG A 183 -0.67 4.12 17.01
C ARG A 183 -1.25 2.75 17.33
N LEU A 184 -2.45 2.46 16.86
CA LEU A 184 -3.09 1.16 17.06
C LEU A 184 -2.31 0.05 16.35
N PHE A 185 -1.99 0.26 15.06
CA PHE A 185 -1.24 -0.72 14.26
C PHE A 185 0.15 -0.97 14.84
N ALA A 186 0.86 0.10 15.21
CA ALA A 186 2.19 -0.01 15.80
C ALA A 186 2.16 -0.81 17.13
N ARG A 187 1.17 -0.55 18.01
CA ARG A 187 1.02 -1.32 19.25
C ARG A 187 0.80 -2.80 19.00
N ASN A 188 -0.07 -3.15 18.05
CA ASN A 188 -0.38 -4.54 17.73
C ASN A 188 0.85 -5.25 17.14
N ILE A 189 1.57 -4.59 16.24
CA ILE A 189 2.75 -5.16 15.60
C ILE A 189 3.91 -5.30 16.60
N LEU A 190 4.24 -4.24 17.33
CA LEU A 190 5.33 -4.30 18.31
C LEU A 190 5.00 -5.27 19.44
N GLY A 191 3.75 -5.34 19.90
CA GLY A 191 3.31 -6.30 20.90
C GLY A 191 3.48 -7.74 20.42
N GLY A 192 3.13 -8.04 19.16
CA GLY A 192 3.36 -9.36 18.58
C GLY A 192 4.83 -9.69 18.36
N LEU A 193 5.63 -8.71 17.97
CA LEU A 193 7.08 -8.91 17.75
C LEU A 193 7.88 -9.02 19.05
N ALA A 194 7.35 -8.55 20.18
CA ALA A 194 8.05 -8.61 21.48
C ALA A 194 8.07 -10.01 22.10
N HIS A 195 7.28 -10.94 21.57
CA HIS A 195 7.17 -12.29 22.12
C HIS A 195 7.77 -13.33 21.16
N PRO A 196 8.66 -14.21 21.65
CA PRO A 196 9.21 -15.30 20.84
C PRO A 196 8.11 -16.23 20.35
N PRO A 197 8.15 -16.68 19.08
CA PRO A 197 7.26 -17.73 18.59
C PRO A 197 7.41 -19.01 19.42
N GLY A 198 6.28 -19.61 19.83
CA GLY A 198 6.28 -20.87 20.58
C GLY A 198 6.44 -20.74 22.11
N GLU A 199 6.60 -19.53 22.66
CA GLU A 199 6.56 -19.33 24.12
C GLU A 199 5.14 -19.35 24.69
N ASP A 200 4.11 -19.16 23.85
CA ASP A 200 2.71 -19.28 24.22
C ASP A 200 2.08 -20.55 23.63
N ALA A 201 2.30 -21.67 24.31
CA ALA A 201 1.77 -22.97 23.87
C ALA A 201 0.22 -22.98 23.75
N ALA A 202 -0.47 -22.18 24.55
CA ALA A 202 -1.93 -22.05 24.45
C ALA A 202 -2.37 -21.34 23.18
N LEU A 203 -1.63 -20.31 22.75
CA LEU A 203 -1.86 -19.61 21.49
C LEU A 203 -1.56 -20.51 20.30
N ASP A 204 -0.48 -21.27 20.31
CA ASP A 204 -0.10 -22.20 19.24
C ASP A 204 -1.13 -23.32 19.09
N GLU A 205 -1.65 -23.87 20.20
CA GLU A 205 -2.71 -24.87 20.19
C GLU A 205 -4.02 -24.28 19.61
N LEU A 206 -4.37 -23.04 20.00
CA LEU A 206 -5.53 -22.34 19.48
C LEU A 206 -5.42 -22.12 17.96
N ILE A 207 -4.26 -21.65 17.49
CA ILE A 207 -3.99 -21.46 16.07
C ILE A 207 -4.13 -22.77 15.30
N THR A 208 -3.49 -23.83 15.77
CA THR A 208 -3.54 -25.15 15.14
C THR A 208 -4.96 -25.66 15.04
N LYS A 209 -5.71 -25.63 16.16
CA LYS A 209 -7.11 -26.04 16.20
C LYS A 209 -7.99 -25.27 15.25
N ALA A 210 -7.80 -23.95 15.17
CA ALA A 210 -8.57 -23.09 14.26
C ALA A 210 -8.26 -23.42 12.79
N MET A 211 -6.98 -23.60 12.45
CA MET A 211 -6.56 -23.97 11.09
C MET A 211 -7.10 -25.33 10.67
N ASP A 212 -7.01 -26.34 11.52
CA ASP A 212 -7.56 -27.67 11.28
C ASP A 212 -9.08 -27.66 11.10
N THR A 213 -9.77 -26.78 11.83
CA THR A 213 -11.22 -26.59 11.68
C THR A 213 -11.57 -26.07 10.30
N VAL A 214 -10.85 -25.06 9.82
CA VAL A 214 -11.05 -24.49 8.48
C VAL A 214 -10.69 -25.49 7.38
N GLN A 215 -9.64 -26.31 7.57
CA GLN A 215 -9.27 -27.34 6.59
C GLN A 215 -10.37 -28.39 6.38
N ARG A 216 -11.17 -28.67 7.42
CA ARG A 216 -12.31 -29.59 7.38
C ARG A 216 -13.61 -28.93 6.88
N ALA A 217 -13.63 -27.61 6.72
CA ALA A 217 -14.82 -26.92 6.21
C ALA A 217 -15.13 -27.31 4.77
N PRO A 218 -16.40 -27.45 4.37
CA PRO A 218 -16.78 -27.74 3.00
C PRO A 218 -16.31 -26.59 2.09
N ARG A 219 -15.44 -26.90 1.13
CA ARG A 219 -14.82 -25.91 0.24
C ARG A 219 -15.68 -25.57 -0.99
N ARG A 220 -16.77 -26.30 -1.20
CA ARG A 220 -17.77 -26.01 -2.24
C ARG A 220 -19.14 -25.91 -1.57
N LEU A 221 -19.75 -24.75 -1.69
CA LEU A 221 -21.20 -24.67 -1.56
C LEU A 221 -21.77 -25.17 -2.89
N PRO A 222 -22.78 -26.08 -2.90
CA PRO A 222 -23.46 -26.44 -4.13
C PRO A 222 -24.05 -25.16 -4.74
N LEU A 223 -23.88 -25.01 -6.05
CA LEU A 223 -24.49 -23.89 -6.77
C LEU A 223 -26.00 -23.99 -6.66
N PRO A 224 -26.75 -22.86 -6.63
CA PRO A 224 -28.21 -22.89 -6.63
C PRO A 224 -28.70 -23.67 -7.86
N GLY A 225 -29.27 -24.86 -7.65
CA GLY A 225 -29.70 -25.79 -8.70
C GLY A 225 -29.04 -27.18 -8.69
N GLU A 226 -27.87 -27.34 -8.05
CA GLU A 226 -27.25 -28.64 -7.78
C GLU A 226 -27.85 -29.21 -6.47
N ARG A 227 -29.13 -29.58 -6.50
CA ARG A 227 -29.68 -30.39 -5.41
C ARG A 227 -29.43 -31.86 -5.72
N GLU A 228 -28.93 -32.54 -4.72
CA GLU A 228 -28.82 -33.97 -4.55
C GLU A 228 -29.71 -34.78 -5.51
N GLU A 229 -29.12 -35.22 -6.61
CA GLU A 229 -29.52 -36.50 -7.19
C GLU A 229 -28.80 -37.56 -6.39
N SER A 230 -29.58 -38.25 -5.59
CA SER A 230 -29.32 -39.59 -5.15
C SER A 230 -29.50 -39.84 -3.65
N CYS A 231 -30.48 -40.51 -3.34
CA CYS A 231 -30.29 -41.89 -2.85
C CYS A 231 -31.43 -42.74 -3.41
N PRO A 232 -31.20 -43.69 -4.31
CA PRO A 232 -32.16 -44.77 -4.51
C PRO A 232 -32.11 -45.76 -3.36
N PRO A 233 -33.20 -46.53 -3.15
CA PRO A 233 -33.49 -47.32 -1.96
C PRO A 233 -32.55 -48.50 -1.74
#